data_78cdcab1fc3e3ee235a7b850147f09fe
#
_entry.id   78cdcab1fc3e3ee235a7b850147f09fe
#
_cell.length_a   1.000
_cell.length_b   1.000
_cell.length_c   1.000
_cell.angle_alpha   90.00
_cell.angle_beta   90.00
_cell.angle_gamma   90.00
#
_symmetry.space_group_name_H-M   'P 1'
#
loop_
_entity.id
_entity.type
_entity.pdbx_description
1 polymer ?
#
loop_
_entity_poly.entity_id
_entity_poly.type
_entity_poly.pdbx_seq_one_letter_code
_entity_poly.pdbx_strand_id
1 'polypeptide(L)'
;MSNYVVDNKRRLAELREVRKQQEPHAYTTILMQDLREDFKSIEEPILDRESGITVKESNDKELVVLLSDWHIGYQFKDSKTGGYNFEILKERIQHFVNKTVKEILERDIRNVTIYFVGDLIEHVSMRNVNQAFDTEFTLSEQITKGTRLLIDVIQQISDVTDGNLTFGMIGGNHDRLQGNKNEKIYNDNVAYIVLDTLINLQELELFNGIEIIDNRDDVYTIEDQVCVKNIIVNHGDTLKGNVNHIPKFIKDQVFDILITGHVHHLKVKQEDYTRQHITVGSTIGYNTYSKELNLSRTAPSQQLLFLEPNSDDIELKTVYL
;
A
#
# COMPACT_ATOMS: atom_id res chain seq x y z
N MET A 1 -6.38 -11.72 38.68
CA MET A 1 -5.33 -12.31 37.79
C MET A 1 -5.66 -13.74 37.32
N SER A 2 -6.56 -14.49 37.94
CA SER A 2 -6.84 -15.91 37.58
C SER A 2 -7.67 -16.07 36.29
N ASN A 3 -8.68 -15.23 36.03
CA ASN A 3 -9.59 -15.40 34.89
C ASN A 3 -8.94 -15.06 33.55
N TYR A 4 -8.07 -14.03 33.47
CA TYR A 4 -7.38 -13.63 32.23
C TYR A 4 -6.39 -14.69 31.71
N VAL A 5 -5.70 -15.38 32.63
CA VAL A 5 -4.75 -16.46 32.25
C VAL A 5 -5.50 -17.73 31.82
N VAL A 6 -6.68 -18.00 32.36
CA VAL A 6 -7.52 -19.15 31.97
C VAL A 6 -8.13 -18.91 30.60
N ASP A 7 -8.62 -17.69 30.33
CA ASP A 7 -9.18 -17.31 29.01
C ASP A 7 -8.12 -17.36 27.92
N ASN A 8 -6.92 -16.86 28.17
CA ASN A 8 -5.82 -16.94 27.18
C ASN A 8 -5.37 -18.38 26.88
N LYS A 9 -5.35 -19.25 27.89
CA LYS A 9 -5.04 -20.69 27.68
C LYS A 9 -6.11 -21.38 26.84
N ARG A 10 -7.38 -21.05 27.07
CA ARG A 10 -8.52 -21.60 26.33
C ARG A 10 -8.49 -21.12 24.87
N ARG A 11 -8.25 -19.83 24.65
CA ARG A 11 -8.11 -19.21 23.32
C ARG A 11 -6.94 -19.80 22.54
N LEU A 12 -5.79 -20.03 23.18
CA LEU A 12 -4.64 -20.71 22.58
C LEU A 12 -4.88 -22.19 22.26
N ALA A 13 -5.70 -22.87 23.04
CA ALA A 13 -6.07 -24.25 22.79
C ALA A 13 -7.04 -24.33 21.59
N GLU A 14 -8.01 -23.44 21.49
CA GLU A 14 -8.94 -23.32 20.37
C GLU A 14 -8.19 -22.97 19.08
N LEU A 15 -7.23 -22.06 19.10
CA LEU A 15 -6.37 -21.73 17.97
C LEU A 15 -5.49 -22.91 17.52
N ARG A 16 -5.03 -23.76 18.45
CA ARG A 16 -4.28 -24.98 18.12
C ARG A 16 -5.16 -26.06 17.51
N GLU A 17 -6.42 -26.17 17.95
CA GLU A 17 -7.38 -27.12 17.39
C GLU A 17 -7.78 -26.73 15.96
N VAL A 18 -8.04 -25.44 15.73
CA VAL A 18 -8.31 -24.85 14.39
C VAL A 18 -7.14 -25.07 13.45
N ARG A 19 -5.90 -24.88 13.93
CA ARG A 19 -4.67 -25.15 13.16
C ARG A 19 -4.48 -26.63 12.80
N LYS A 20 -4.95 -27.54 13.66
CA LYS A 20 -4.92 -28.98 13.43
C LYS A 20 -5.93 -29.45 12.38
N GLN A 21 -7.03 -28.74 12.22
CA GLN A 21 -8.10 -29.09 11.27
C GLN A 21 -7.82 -28.63 9.85
N GLN A 22 -6.65 -28.01 9.58
CA GLN A 22 -6.22 -27.58 8.24
C GLN A 22 -7.24 -26.72 7.46
N GLU A 23 -8.05 -25.91 8.17
CA GLU A 23 -8.85 -24.90 7.51
C GLU A 23 -8.03 -23.60 7.42
N PRO A 24 -7.45 -23.27 6.25
CA PRO A 24 -6.66 -22.04 6.05
C PRO A 24 -7.46 -20.77 6.38
N HIS A 25 -8.79 -20.85 6.21
CA HIS A 25 -9.71 -19.74 6.42
C HIS A 25 -10.02 -19.43 7.89
N ALA A 26 -9.88 -20.38 8.82
CA ALA A 26 -10.29 -20.15 10.19
C ALA A 26 -9.39 -19.14 10.93
N TYR A 27 -8.07 -19.17 10.68
CA TYR A 27 -7.14 -18.17 11.25
C TYR A 27 -7.42 -16.78 10.66
N THR A 28 -7.61 -16.71 9.36
CA THR A 28 -7.98 -15.46 8.65
C THR A 28 -9.30 -14.93 9.16
N THR A 29 -10.31 -15.77 9.36
CA THR A 29 -11.63 -15.37 9.88
C THR A 29 -11.54 -14.79 11.29
N ILE A 30 -10.73 -15.40 12.19
CA ILE A 30 -10.54 -14.88 13.55
C ILE A 30 -9.80 -13.53 13.51
N LEU A 31 -8.75 -13.42 12.70
CA LEU A 31 -8.01 -12.17 12.53
C LEU A 31 -8.92 -11.07 11.97
N MET A 32 -9.78 -11.41 11.01
CA MET A 32 -10.75 -10.49 10.43
C MET A 32 -11.82 -10.05 11.44
N GLN A 33 -12.25 -10.94 12.34
CA GLN A 33 -13.17 -10.56 13.42
C GLN A 33 -12.50 -9.60 14.42
N ASP A 34 -11.27 -9.88 14.82
CA ASP A 34 -10.49 -9.01 15.72
C ASP A 34 -10.26 -7.62 15.04
N LEU A 35 -9.95 -7.59 13.74
CA LEU A 35 -9.83 -6.35 12.95
C LEU A 35 -11.17 -5.57 12.88
N ARG A 36 -12.28 -6.27 12.64
CA ARG A 36 -13.62 -5.64 12.61
C ARG A 36 -14.01 -5.01 13.96
N GLU A 37 -13.68 -5.67 15.07
CA GLU A 37 -13.93 -5.12 16.41
C GLU A 37 -13.06 -3.89 16.66
N ASP A 38 -11.80 -3.93 16.24
CA ASP A 38 -10.88 -2.81 16.36
C ASP A 38 -11.32 -1.62 15.49
N PHE A 39 -11.80 -1.86 14.25
CA PHE A 39 -12.31 -0.79 13.38
C PHE A 39 -13.57 -0.12 13.92
N LYS A 40 -14.45 -0.85 14.61
CA LYS A 40 -15.62 -0.27 15.30
C LYS A 40 -15.24 0.67 16.44
N SER A 41 -14.02 0.56 16.95
CA SER A 41 -13.49 1.40 18.03
C SER A 41 -12.66 2.59 17.56
N ILE A 42 -12.60 2.88 16.25
CA ILE A 42 -11.89 4.05 15.71
C ILE A 42 -12.68 5.30 16.11
N GLU A 43 -12.26 5.95 17.18
CA GLU A 43 -12.85 7.21 17.65
C GLU A 43 -12.21 8.44 17.01
N GLU A 44 -10.94 8.34 16.60
CA GLU A 44 -10.18 9.45 16.01
C GLU A 44 -9.34 8.98 14.80
N PRO A 45 -9.26 9.77 13.72
CA PRO A 45 -8.37 9.49 12.60
C PRO A 45 -6.91 9.53 13.03
N ILE A 46 -6.06 8.73 12.38
CA ILE A 46 -4.61 8.70 12.64
C ILE A 46 -3.92 9.96 12.09
N LEU A 47 -4.48 10.51 11.00
CA LEU A 47 -3.96 11.69 10.33
C LEU A 47 -4.80 12.93 10.66
N ASP A 48 -4.13 14.09 10.80
CA ASP A 48 -4.80 15.37 10.95
C ASP A 48 -5.45 15.81 9.63
N ARG A 49 -6.67 16.33 9.69
CA ARG A 49 -7.40 16.84 8.52
C ARG A 49 -7.28 18.36 8.41
N GLU A 50 -6.88 18.84 7.24
CA GLU A 50 -6.95 20.28 6.96
C GLU A 50 -8.42 20.68 6.71
N SER A 51 -8.87 21.73 7.41
CA SER A 51 -10.22 22.27 7.26
C SER A 51 -10.23 23.51 6.35
N GLY A 52 -11.32 23.70 5.61
CA GLY A 52 -11.55 24.96 4.86
C GLY A 52 -11.22 24.92 3.38
N ILE A 53 -11.25 23.73 2.76
CA ILE A 53 -10.94 23.55 1.35
C ILE A 53 -12.18 23.79 0.47
N THR A 54 -12.05 24.61 -0.59
CA THR A 54 -13.14 24.94 -1.54
C THR A 54 -12.86 24.26 -2.88
N VAL A 55 -13.80 23.46 -3.36
CA VAL A 55 -13.74 22.78 -4.68
C VAL A 55 -14.20 23.71 -5.79
N LYS A 56 -13.49 23.71 -6.93
CA LYS A 56 -13.83 24.44 -8.15
C LYS A 56 -14.44 23.50 -9.21
N GLU A 57 -14.83 24.02 -10.37
CA GLU A 57 -15.29 23.21 -11.51
C GLU A 57 -14.19 22.33 -12.08
N SER A 58 -14.49 21.05 -12.39
CA SER A 58 -13.49 20.06 -12.78
C SER A 58 -13.00 20.21 -14.22
N ASN A 59 -11.82 19.70 -14.48
CA ASN A 59 -11.31 19.43 -15.82
C ASN A 59 -11.31 17.91 -16.10
N ASP A 60 -10.96 17.49 -17.31
CA ASP A 60 -10.96 16.08 -17.73
C ASP A 60 -9.68 15.30 -17.32
N LYS A 61 -8.84 15.88 -16.45
CA LYS A 61 -7.62 15.21 -15.96
C LYS A 61 -7.97 14.21 -14.87
N GLU A 62 -7.28 13.10 -14.88
CA GLU A 62 -7.34 12.07 -13.83
C GLU A 62 -6.01 11.98 -13.09
N LEU A 63 -6.08 11.72 -11.80
CA LEU A 63 -4.90 11.57 -10.94
C LEU A 63 -4.77 10.12 -10.50
N VAL A 64 -3.58 9.55 -10.72
CA VAL A 64 -3.18 8.30 -10.08
C VAL A 64 -2.20 8.60 -8.95
N VAL A 65 -2.59 8.27 -7.73
CA VAL A 65 -1.78 8.39 -6.51
C VAL A 65 -1.03 7.08 -6.31
N LEU A 66 0.29 7.15 -6.28
CA LEU A 66 1.16 5.99 -6.16
C LEU A 66 1.79 5.92 -4.77
N LEU A 67 1.37 4.93 -3.99
CA LEU A 67 1.87 4.63 -2.65
C LEU A 67 2.60 3.29 -2.67
N SER A 68 3.74 3.18 -1.99
CA SER A 68 4.52 1.94 -1.93
C SER A 68 5.49 1.92 -0.77
N ASP A 69 5.87 0.72 -0.35
CA ASP A 69 7.01 0.47 0.53
C ASP A 69 6.95 1.29 1.84
N TRP A 70 5.85 1.14 2.58
CA TRP A 70 5.66 1.79 3.89
C TRP A 70 6.38 1.07 5.02
N HIS A 71 6.54 -0.25 4.93
CA HIS A 71 7.25 -1.08 5.90
C HIS A 71 6.92 -0.75 7.36
N ILE A 72 5.63 -0.73 7.70
CA ILE A 72 5.17 -0.48 9.07
C ILE A 72 5.77 -1.52 10.01
N GLY A 73 6.38 -1.06 11.08
CA GLY A 73 7.14 -1.89 12.02
C GLY A 73 8.65 -1.80 11.81
N TYR A 74 9.14 -1.32 10.67
CA TYR A 74 10.56 -1.04 10.49
C TYR A 74 10.97 0.17 11.32
N GLN A 75 12.11 0.06 12.01
CA GLN A 75 12.66 1.16 12.78
C GLN A 75 14.18 1.25 12.66
N PHE A 76 14.70 2.44 12.56
CA PHE A 76 16.12 2.73 12.70
C PHE A 76 16.35 4.19 13.09
N LYS A 77 17.50 4.45 13.70
CA LYS A 77 17.93 5.82 14.06
C LYS A 77 19.10 6.23 13.16
N ASP A 78 18.96 7.34 12.48
CA ASP A 78 20.03 7.94 11.68
C ASP A 78 19.95 9.47 11.80
N SER A 79 21.05 10.09 12.23
CA SER A 79 21.14 11.54 12.40
C SER A 79 21.13 12.32 11.08
N LYS A 80 21.38 11.66 9.94
CA LYS A 80 21.47 12.31 8.62
C LYS A 80 20.15 12.28 7.87
N THR A 81 19.35 11.21 8.05
CA THR A 81 18.07 11.00 7.35
C THR A 81 16.87 11.20 8.26
N GLY A 82 17.07 11.49 9.54
CA GLY A 82 16.02 11.56 10.56
C GLY A 82 15.59 10.20 11.11
N GLY A 83 16.06 9.11 10.51
CA GLY A 83 15.65 7.75 10.88
C GLY A 83 14.28 7.35 10.32
N TYR A 84 13.69 6.29 10.89
CA TYR A 84 12.37 5.79 10.53
C TYR A 84 11.71 5.07 11.69
N ASN A 85 10.42 5.26 11.86
CA ASN A 85 9.49 4.56 12.73
C ASN A 85 8.06 4.94 12.33
N PHE A 86 7.05 4.44 13.02
CA PHE A 86 5.66 4.69 12.67
C PHE A 86 5.24 6.17 12.81
N GLU A 87 5.78 6.90 13.79
CA GLU A 87 5.48 8.34 13.93
C GLU A 87 6.05 9.13 12.75
N ILE A 88 7.29 8.86 12.34
CA ILE A 88 7.90 9.49 11.15
C ILE A 88 7.13 9.12 9.88
N LEU A 89 6.67 7.86 9.76
CA LEU A 89 5.82 7.45 8.65
C LEU A 89 4.53 8.28 8.60
N LYS A 90 3.83 8.44 9.73
CA LYS A 90 2.59 9.24 9.78
C LYS A 90 2.84 10.69 9.34
N GLU A 91 3.90 11.32 9.84
CA GLU A 91 4.28 12.68 9.44
C GLU A 91 4.54 12.77 7.93
N ARG A 92 5.25 11.80 7.36
CA ARG A 92 5.54 11.73 5.93
C ARG A 92 4.28 11.52 5.11
N ILE A 93 3.40 10.62 5.53
CA ILE A 93 2.14 10.35 4.83
C ILE A 93 1.21 11.56 4.94
N GLN A 94 1.10 12.20 6.12
CA GLN A 94 0.33 13.43 6.24
C GLN A 94 0.84 14.52 5.29
N HIS A 95 2.16 14.70 5.22
CA HIS A 95 2.75 15.65 4.26
C HIS A 95 2.37 15.31 2.81
N PHE A 96 2.43 14.02 2.45
CA PHE A 96 2.07 13.55 1.12
C PHE A 96 0.58 13.80 0.81
N VAL A 97 -0.31 13.45 1.74
CA VAL A 97 -1.76 13.66 1.61
C VAL A 97 -2.07 15.14 1.42
N ASN A 98 -1.50 16.03 2.25
CA ASN A 98 -1.70 17.47 2.14
C ASN A 98 -1.25 18.00 0.76
N LYS A 99 -0.14 17.50 0.23
CA LYS A 99 0.32 17.85 -1.12
C LYS A 99 -0.61 17.31 -2.20
N THR A 100 -1.10 16.08 -2.05
CA THR A 100 -2.04 15.45 -2.98
C THR A 100 -3.37 16.21 -3.03
N VAL A 101 -3.95 16.50 -1.87
CA VAL A 101 -5.17 17.32 -1.73
C VAL A 101 -4.99 18.68 -2.40
N LYS A 102 -3.86 19.34 -2.16
CA LYS A 102 -3.55 20.62 -2.80
C LYS A 102 -3.52 20.49 -4.33
N GLU A 103 -2.87 19.46 -4.90
CA GLU A 103 -2.83 19.26 -6.36
C GLU A 103 -4.23 18.99 -6.94
N ILE A 104 -5.04 18.19 -6.26
CA ILE A 104 -6.42 17.91 -6.66
C ILE A 104 -7.21 19.21 -6.79
N LEU A 105 -7.14 20.07 -5.78
CA LEU A 105 -7.90 21.33 -5.73
C LEU A 105 -7.36 22.38 -6.71
N GLU A 106 -6.02 22.53 -6.80
CA GLU A 106 -5.43 23.51 -7.71
C GLU A 106 -5.64 23.16 -9.18
N ARG A 107 -5.80 21.88 -9.50
CA ARG A 107 -5.98 21.36 -10.86
C ARG A 107 -7.41 20.97 -11.18
N ASP A 108 -8.35 21.17 -10.26
CA ASP A 108 -9.77 20.83 -10.41
C ASP A 108 -10.00 19.35 -10.79
N ILE A 109 -9.27 18.43 -10.17
CA ILE A 109 -9.33 16.98 -10.45
C ILE A 109 -10.46 16.37 -9.62
N ARG A 110 -11.34 15.56 -10.28
CA ARG A 110 -12.43 14.85 -9.59
C ARG A 110 -12.22 13.34 -9.53
N ASN A 111 -11.62 12.76 -10.58
CA ASN A 111 -11.39 11.33 -10.66
C ASN A 111 -9.99 11.01 -10.13
N VAL A 112 -9.92 10.22 -9.08
CA VAL A 112 -8.65 9.83 -8.45
C VAL A 112 -8.61 8.33 -8.30
N THR A 113 -7.52 7.74 -8.75
CA THR A 113 -7.20 6.33 -8.50
C THR A 113 -6.00 6.25 -7.57
N ILE A 114 -6.08 5.48 -6.50
CA ILE A 114 -4.96 5.22 -5.58
C ILE A 114 -4.51 3.79 -5.77
N TYR A 115 -3.23 3.59 -6.09
CA TYR A 115 -2.61 2.27 -6.05
C TYR A 115 -1.63 2.18 -4.89
N PHE A 116 -1.82 1.18 -4.03
CA PHE A 116 -0.83 0.77 -3.06
C PHE A 116 -0.01 -0.41 -3.62
N VAL A 117 1.26 -0.17 -3.89
CA VAL A 117 2.13 -1.04 -4.71
C VAL A 117 2.95 -2.03 -3.87
N GLY A 118 2.40 -2.47 -2.72
CA GLY A 118 2.98 -3.50 -1.88
C GLY A 118 3.95 -3.00 -0.81
N ASP A 119 4.37 -3.94 0.04
CA ASP A 119 5.22 -3.75 1.21
C ASP A 119 4.64 -2.74 2.21
N LEU A 120 3.38 -3.01 2.62
CA LEU A 120 2.70 -2.25 3.67
C LEU A 120 3.40 -2.42 5.02
N ILE A 121 3.77 -3.65 5.34
CA ILE A 121 4.40 -4.02 6.60
C ILE A 121 5.87 -4.40 6.44
N GLU A 122 6.65 -4.32 7.53
CA GLU A 122 8.01 -4.84 7.56
C GLU A 122 8.05 -6.37 7.73
N HIS A 123 7.00 -6.95 8.30
CA HIS A 123 6.98 -8.33 8.79
C HIS A 123 7.86 -8.57 10.04
N VAL A 124 7.81 -9.77 10.60
CA VAL A 124 8.53 -10.13 11.84
C VAL A 124 9.49 -11.32 11.67
N SER A 125 9.51 -11.96 10.49
CA SER A 125 10.34 -13.13 10.20
C SER A 125 10.73 -13.30 8.72
N MET A 126 10.47 -12.28 7.90
CA MET A 126 10.71 -12.33 6.46
C MET A 126 12.21 -12.45 6.13
N ARG A 127 13.07 -11.75 6.87
CA ARG A 127 14.52 -11.78 6.69
C ARG A 127 15.19 -12.89 7.49
N ASN A 128 14.79 -13.05 8.76
CA ASN A 128 15.30 -14.07 9.67
C ASN A 128 14.35 -14.27 10.85
N VAL A 129 14.53 -15.36 11.59
CA VAL A 129 13.67 -15.75 12.71
C VAL A 129 13.70 -14.77 13.90
N ASN A 130 14.72 -13.93 14.01
CA ASN A 130 14.90 -12.98 15.09
C ASN A 130 14.42 -11.56 14.73
N GLN A 131 13.95 -11.34 13.51
CA GLN A 131 13.51 -10.03 13.03
C GLN A 131 12.43 -9.40 13.95
N ALA A 132 11.60 -10.23 14.59
CA ALA A 132 10.56 -9.76 15.53
C ALA A 132 11.12 -8.94 16.71
N PHE A 133 12.37 -9.10 17.08
CA PHE A 133 13.02 -8.33 18.16
C PHE A 133 13.51 -6.95 17.70
N ASP A 134 13.63 -6.75 16.39
CA ASP A 134 14.11 -5.51 15.78
C ASP A 134 12.99 -4.65 15.22
N THR A 135 11.74 -5.16 15.22
CA THR A 135 10.57 -4.43 14.75
C THR A 135 9.92 -3.62 15.88
N GLU A 136 9.29 -2.50 15.52
CA GLU A 136 8.57 -1.63 16.46
C GLU A 136 7.29 -2.29 16.99
N PHE A 137 6.66 -3.17 16.20
CA PHE A 137 5.35 -3.76 16.45
C PHE A 137 5.32 -5.25 16.15
N THR A 138 4.39 -5.94 16.78
CA THR A 138 4.01 -7.31 16.40
C THR A 138 3.38 -7.33 15.01
N LEU A 139 3.32 -8.51 14.38
CA LEU A 139 2.73 -8.67 13.05
C LEU A 139 1.27 -8.15 12.99
N SER A 140 0.46 -8.50 13.98
CA SER A 140 -0.94 -8.06 14.06
C SER A 140 -1.05 -6.54 14.17
N GLU A 141 -0.21 -5.91 14.99
CA GLU A 141 -0.18 -4.46 15.12
C GLU A 141 0.28 -3.77 13.83
N GLN A 142 1.26 -4.33 13.11
CA GLN A 142 1.69 -3.80 11.81
C GLN A 142 0.51 -3.78 10.83
N ILE A 143 -0.23 -4.89 10.72
CA ILE A 143 -1.39 -5.02 9.82
C ILE A 143 -2.48 -4.02 10.22
N THR A 144 -2.87 -4.00 11.50
CA THR A 144 -3.95 -3.13 11.99
C THR A 144 -3.61 -1.66 11.79
N LYS A 145 -2.40 -1.23 12.18
CA LYS A 145 -1.94 0.15 12.01
C LYS A 145 -1.86 0.55 10.54
N GLY A 146 -1.40 -0.36 9.68
CA GLY A 146 -1.33 -0.14 8.24
C GLY A 146 -2.70 0.04 7.60
N THR A 147 -3.64 -0.82 7.95
CA THR A 147 -5.01 -0.73 7.44
C THR A 147 -5.68 0.57 7.88
N ARG A 148 -5.52 0.99 9.15
CA ARG A 148 -6.06 2.27 9.66
C ARG A 148 -5.47 3.46 8.93
N LEU A 149 -4.15 3.49 8.75
CA LEU A 149 -3.48 4.57 8.03
C LEU A 149 -3.92 4.66 6.57
N LEU A 150 -4.13 3.52 5.90
CA LEU A 150 -4.69 3.49 4.55
C LEU A 150 -6.12 4.03 4.50
N ILE A 151 -6.98 3.65 5.45
CA ILE A 151 -8.34 4.17 5.57
C ILE A 151 -8.33 5.70 5.71
N ASP A 152 -7.48 6.24 6.57
CA ASP A 152 -7.36 7.70 6.75
C ASP A 152 -6.92 8.40 5.47
N VAL A 153 -5.95 7.83 4.74
CA VAL A 153 -5.50 8.39 3.44
C VAL A 153 -6.62 8.38 2.41
N ILE A 154 -7.31 7.25 2.27
CA ILE A 154 -8.41 7.08 1.33
C ILE A 154 -9.52 8.09 1.62
N GLN A 155 -9.93 8.22 2.88
CA GLN A 155 -10.99 9.13 3.29
C GLN A 155 -10.61 10.59 3.06
N GLN A 156 -9.40 11.02 3.46
CA GLN A 156 -8.98 12.41 3.27
C GLN A 156 -8.91 12.82 1.78
N ILE A 157 -8.54 11.91 0.90
CA ILE A 157 -8.52 12.17 -0.54
C ILE A 157 -9.94 12.12 -1.11
N SER A 158 -10.77 11.17 -0.66
CA SER A 158 -12.18 11.07 -1.07
C SER A 158 -12.99 12.30 -0.69
N ASP A 159 -12.73 12.90 0.47
CA ASP A 159 -13.44 14.09 0.95
C ASP A 159 -13.30 15.30 -0.01
N VAL A 160 -12.28 15.32 -0.87
CA VAL A 160 -12.04 16.42 -1.84
C VAL A 160 -12.35 16.06 -3.29
N THR A 161 -12.80 14.83 -3.55
CA THR A 161 -13.13 14.32 -4.90
C THR A 161 -14.61 14.03 -5.08
N ASP A 162 -15.47 14.52 -4.18
CA ASP A 162 -16.91 14.20 -4.15
C ASP A 162 -17.20 12.68 -4.19
N GLY A 163 -16.27 11.85 -3.67
CA GLY A 163 -16.39 10.40 -3.64
C GLY A 163 -16.02 9.67 -4.94
N ASN A 164 -15.52 10.36 -5.96
CA ASN A 164 -15.05 9.71 -7.20
C ASN A 164 -13.61 9.19 -7.00
N LEU A 165 -13.45 8.17 -6.19
CA LEU A 165 -12.17 7.59 -5.86
C LEU A 165 -12.19 6.07 -6.05
N THR A 166 -11.20 5.56 -6.77
CA THR A 166 -10.92 4.13 -6.90
C THR A 166 -9.67 3.78 -6.10
N PHE A 167 -9.71 2.70 -5.33
CA PHE A 167 -8.56 2.20 -4.59
C PHE A 167 -8.22 0.77 -4.99
N GLY A 168 -6.96 0.52 -5.31
CA GLY A 168 -6.41 -0.81 -5.53
C GLY A 168 -5.15 -1.05 -4.71
N MET A 169 -4.97 -2.28 -4.25
CA MET A 169 -3.80 -2.69 -3.49
C MET A 169 -3.25 -4.02 -3.97
N ILE A 170 -1.93 -4.12 -4.07
CA ILE A 170 -1.24 -5.38 -4.27
C ILE A 170 -0.33 -5.69 -3.09
N GLY A 171 0.00 -6.97 -2.92
CA GLY A 171 0.95 -7.43 -1.92
C GLY A 171 2.38 -7.40 -2.40
N GLY A 172 3.28 -6.94 -1.52
CA GLY A 172 4.72 -7.03 -1.73
C GLY A 172 5.33 -8.30 -1.13
N ASN A 173 6.65 -8.37 -1.17
CA ASN A 173 7.36 -9.53 -0.61
C ASN A 173 7.40 -9.52 0.92
N HIS A 174 7.29 -8.37 1.58
CA HIS A 174 7.17 -8.25 3.03
C HIS A 174 5.74 -8.51 3.54
N ASP A 175 4.74 -8.45 2.69
CA ASP A 175 3.33 -8.65 3.05
C ASP A 175 2.91 -10.13 3.10
N ARG A 176 3.79 -11.08 2.77
CA ARG A 176 3.52 -12.52 2.83
C ARG A 176 3.35 -12.98 4.26
N LEU A 177 2.24 -13.63 4.59
CA LEU A 177 2.00 -14.11 5.95
C LEU A 177 2.83 -15.35 6.29
N GLN A 178 3.07 -16.20 5.31
CA GLN A 178 3.89 -17.40 5.46
C GLN A 178 4.80 -17.62 4.25
N GLY A 179 5.85 -18.40 4.49
CA GLY A 179 6.82 -18.72 3.45
C GLY A 179 8.11 -17.91 3.59
N ASN A 180 8.93 -18.06 2.59
CA ASN A 180 10.21 -17.37 2.47
C ASN A 180 10.41 -16.93 1.02
N LYS A 181 11.60 -16.47 0.68
CA LYS A 181 11.94 -16.00 -0.67
C LYS A 181 11.61 -16.99 -1.78
N ASN A 182 11.73 -18.29 -1.52
CA ASN A 182 11.61 -19.35 -2.53
C ASN A 182 10.26 -20.08 -2.49
N GLU A 183 9.59 -20.06 -1.32
CA GLU A 183 8.36 -20.80 -1.06
C GLU A 183 7.33 -19.88 -0.43
N LYS A 184 6.19 -19.69 -1.09
CA LYS A 184 5.07 -18.89 -0.62
C LYS A 184 3.75 -19.60 -0.88
N ILE A 185 2.80 -19.41 0.01
CA ILE A 185 1.40 -19.77 -0.24
C ILE A 185 0.81 -18.64 -1.08
N TYR A 186 0.25 -18.99 -2.24
CA TYR A 186 -0.34 -18.00 -3.13
C TYR A 186 -1.53 -17.32 -2.46
N ASN A 187 -1.64 -16.02 -2.55
CA ASN A 187 -2.65 -15.18 -1.90
C ASN A 187 -2.65 -15.16 -0.36
N ASP A 188 -1.76 -15.88 0.33
CA ASP A 188 -1.58 -15.73 1.78
C ASP A 188 -0.74 -14.49 2.08
N ASN A 189 -1.40 -13.34 2.04
CA ASN A 189 -0.78 -12.02 1.98
C ASN A 189 -1.61 -10.98 2.76
N VAL A 190 -0.94 -10.00 3.34
CA VAL A 190 -1.58 -8.86 4.04
C VAL A 190 -2.53 -8.09 3.14
N ALA A 191 -2.21 -7.93 1.86
CA ALA A 191 -3.09 -7.26 0.90
C ALA A 191 -4.48 -7.91 0.83
N TYR A 192 -4.57 -9.24 0.90
CA TYR A 192 -5.87 -9.93 0.96
C TYR A 192 -6.69 -9.49 2.17
N ILE A 193 -6.05 -9.41 3.35
CA ILE A 193 -6.72 -9.02 4.60
C ILE A 193 -7.20 -7.57 4.52
N VAL A 194 -6.36 -6.68 4.01
CA VAL A 194 -6.69 -5.25 3.86
C VAL A 194 -7.84 -5.09 2.87
N LEU A 195 -7.76 -5.68 1.68
CA LEU A 195 -8.81 -5.62 0.66
C LEU A 195 -10.15 -6.15 1.20
N ASP A 196 -10.15 -7.32 1.85
CA ASP A 196 -11.36 -7.88 2.45
C ASP A 196 -11.95 -6.96 3.51
N THR A 197 -11.10 -6.29 4.29
CA THR A 197 -11.55 -5.28 5.27
C THR A 197 -12.19 -4.07 4.59
N LEU A 198 -11.56 -3.52 3.54
CA LEU A 198 -12.08 -2.35 2.84
C LEU A 198 -13.38 -2.65 2.08
N ILE A 199 -13.48 -3.81 1.44
CA ILE A 199 -14.70 -4.27 0.78
C ILE A 199 -15.84 -4.43 1.79
N ASN A 200 -15.58 -5.00 2.96
CA ASN A 200 -16.58 -5.07 4.02
C ASN A 200 -17.04 -3.67 4.51
N LEU A 201 -16.14 -2.69 4.58
CA LEU A 201 -16.52 -1.31 4.91
C LEU A 201 -17.37 -0.69 3.81
N GLN A 202 -17.09 -0.98 2.55
CA GLN A 202 -17.91 -0.56 1.42
C GLN A 202 -19.30 -1.19 1.46
N GLU A 203 -19.42 -2.50 1.70
CA GLU A 203 -20.70 -3.20 1.86
C GLU A 203 -21.54 -2.67 3.04
N LEU A 204 -20.89 -2.15 4.07
CA LEU A 204 -21.53 -1.51 5.23
C LEU A 204 -21.88 -0.04 4.99
N GLU A 205 -21.71 0.46 3.76
CA GLU A 205 -21.96 1.86 3.37
C GLU A 205 -21.11 2.87 4.16
N LEU A 206 -19.96 2.45 4.69
CA LEU A 206 -19.02 3.33 5.40
C LEU A 206 -18.00 4.00 4.44
N PHE A 207 -17.89 3.48 3.23
CA PHE A 207 -17.06 3.98 2.14
C PHE A 207 -17.93 4.41 0.95
N ASN A 208 -18.81 5.41 1.17
CA ASN A 208 -19.68 5.92 0.12
C ASN A 208 -18.88 6.61 -0.99
N GLY A 209 -19.12 6.20 -2.25
CA GLY A 209 -18.47 6.77 -3.42
C GLY A 209 -17.01 6.35 -3.63
N ILE A 210 -16.50 5.42 -2.82
CA ILE A 210 -15.17 4.84 -3.00
C ILE A 210 -15.33 3.46 -3.62
N GLU A 211 -14.71 3.23 -4.78
CA GLU A 211 -14.64 1.94 -5.44
C GLU A 211 -13.39 1.18 -4.99
N ILE A 212 -13.54 -0.07 -4.57
CA ILE A 212 -12.40 -0.92 -4.22
C ILE A 212 -12.20 -1.95 -5.34
N ILE A 213 -11.01 -1.98 -5.92
CA ILE A 213 -10.63 -3.02 -6.89
C ILE A 213 -10.46 -4.33 -6.14
N ASP A 214 -11.35 -5.28 -6.41
CA ASP A 214 -11.28 -6.61 -5.82
C ASP A 214 -10.37 -7.53 -6.62
N ASN A 215 -9.09 -7.53 -6.29
CA ASN A 215 -8.08 -8.42 -6.85
C ASN A 215 -7.66 -9.53 -5.87
N ARG A 216 -8.56 -9.97 -4.98
CA ARG A 216 -8.28 -11.05 -4.02
C ARG A 216 -7.99 -12.40 -4.68
N ASP A 217 -8.37 -12.59 -5.93
CA ASP A 217 -8.02 -13.80 -6.73
C ASP A 217 -6.53 -13.81 -7.13
N ASP A 218 -5.94 -12.63 -7.37
CA ASP A 218 -4.50 -12.42 -7.57
C ASP A 218 -4.04 -11.14 -6.87
N VAL A 219 -3.66 -11.25 -5.61
CA VAL A 219 -3.20 -10.10 -4.81
C VAL A 219 -1.85 -9.53 -5.26
N TYR A 220 -1.22 -10.05 -6.29
CA TYR A 220 0.10 -9.61 -6.76
C TYR A 220 0.07 -8.74 -8.00
N THR A 221 -1.08 -8.65 -8.67
CA THR A 221 -1.20 -7.90 -9.92
C THR A 221 -2.56 -7.20 -9.99
N ILE A 222 -2.57 -5.95 -10.43
CA ILE A 222 -3.76 -5.23 -10.89
C ILE A 222 -3.56 -4.92 -12.36
N GLU A 223 -4.58 -5.19 -13.15
CA GLU A 223 -4.75 -4.76 -14.53
C GLU A 223 -5.95 -3.82 -14.58
N ASP A 224 -5.74 -2.55 -14.92
CA ASP A 224 -6.76 -1.52 -14.83
C ASP A 224 -6.64 -0.54 -16.00
N GLN A 225 -7.68 0.26 -16.20
CA GLN A 225 -7.69 1.32 -17.20
C GLN A 225 -8.08 2.65 -16.55
N VAL A 226 -7.15 3.60 -16.54
CA VAL A 226 -7.37 4.95 -16.03
C VAL A 226 -7.12 5.94 -17.17
N CYS A 227 -8.06 6.85 -17.39
CA CYS A 227 -7.94 7.88 -18.42
C CYS A 227 -7.55 7.30 -19.79
N VAL A 228 -8.20 6.21 -20.23
CA VAL A 228 -7.94 5.43 -21.45
C VAL A 228 -6.54 4.78 -21.54
N LYS A 229 -5.72 4.87 -20.50
CA LYS A 229 -4.41 4.20 -20.44
C LYS A 229 -4.55 2.85 -19.71
N ASN A 230 -4.03 1.78 -20.31
CA ASN A 230 -3.95 0.47 -19.68
C ASN A 230 -2.76 0.45 -18.72
N ILE A 231 -3.05 0.20 -17.44
CA ILE A 231 -2.08 0.22 -16.36
C ILE A 231 -1.92 -1.18 -15.79
N ILE A 232 -0.69 -1.62 -15.62
CA ILE A 232 -0.36 -2.83 -14.85
C ILE A 232 0.38 -2.41 -13.59
N VAL A 233 -0.09 -2.89 -12.44
CA VAL A 233 0.55 -2.69 -11.14
C VAL A 233 1.08 -4.02 -10.64
N ASN A 234 2.37 -4.08 -10.29
CA ASN A 234 3.02 -5.27 -9.73
C ASN A 234 4.12 -4.82 -8.78
N HIS A 235 4.37 -5.52 -7.66
CA HIS A 235 5.36 -5.03 -6.69
C HIS A 235 6.79 -4.95 -7.25
N GLY A 236 7.17 -5.87 -8.13
CA GLY A 236 8.47 -5.82 -8.80
C GLY A 236 9.56 -6.72 -8.21
N ASP A 237 9.30 -7.41 -7.10
CA ASP A 237 10.25 -8.34 -6.45
C ASP A 237 10.70 -9.51 -7.34
N THR A 238 9.92 -9.83 -8.37
CA THR A 238 10.20 -10.87 -9.37
C THR A 238 10.77 -10.33 -10.68
N LEU A 239 10.99 -9.01 -10.78
CA LEU A 239 11.54 -8.38 -11.99
C LEU A 239 13.06 -8.26 -11.92
N LYS A 240 13.71 -8.44 -13.07
CA LYS A 240 15.16 -8.24 -13.20
C LYS A 240 15.42 -6.81 -13.71
N GLY A 241 16.22 -6.04 -12.97
CA GLY A 241 16.35 -4.59 -13.10
C GLY A 241 16.69 -4.00 -14.49
N ASN A 242 17.40 -4.73 -15.36
CA ASN A 242 17.85 -4.23 -16.66
C ASN A 242 17.24 -4.97 -17.86
N VAL A 243 16.25 -5.80 -17.65
CA VAL A 243 15.58 -6.57 -18.69
C VAL A 243 14.36 -5.78 -19.20
N ASN A 244 14.02 -5.92 -20.47
CA ASN A 244 12.73 -5.48 -20.98
C ASN A 244 11.61 -6.34 -20.37
N HIS A 245 10.66 -5.70 -19.70
CA HIS A 245 9.58 -6.38 -18.97
C HIS A 245 8.32 -6.60 -19.82
N ILE A 246 8.23 -5.97 -20.99
CA ILE A 246 7.08 -6.12 -21.91
C ILE A 246 6.72 -7.58 -22.13
N PRO A 247 7.66 -8.49 -22.51
CA PRO A 247 7.30 -9.88 -22.79
C PRO A 247 6.70 -10.63 -21.59
N LYS A 248 6.90 -10.14 -20.37
CA LYS A 248 6.32 -10.76 -19.17
C LYS A 248 4.84 -10.39 -19.00
N PHE A 249 4.46 -9.17 -19.37
CA PHE A 249 3.15 -8.59 -19.05
C PHE A 249 2.20 -8.50 -20.24
N ILE A 250 2.65 -8.69 -21.48
CA ILE A 250 1.79 -8.57 -22.68
C ILE A 250 1.08 -9.86 -23.08
N LYS A 251 1.08 -10.89 -22.25
CA LYS A 251 0.45 -12.18 -22.60
C LYS A 251 -1.04 -12.05 -22.92
N ASP A 252 -1.72 -11.26 -22.12
CA ASP A 252 -3.17 -11.16 -22.09
C ASP A 252 -3.68 -9.79 -22.56
N GLN A 253 -2.88 -8.73 -22.35
CA GLN A 253 -3.22 -7.38 -22.82
C GLN A 253 -1.99 -6.53 -23.14
N VAL A 254 -2.21 -5.48 -23.94
CA VAL A 254 -1.22 -4.43 -24.17
C VAL A 254 -1.37 -3.38 -23.06
N PHE A 255 -0.29 -3.00 -22.40
CA PHE A 255 -0.28 -1.95 -21.40
C PHE A 255 0.44 -0.69 -21.91
N ASP A 256 0.09 0.45 -21.35
CA ASP A 256 0.73 1.75 -21.57
C ASP A 256 1.70 2.09 -20.43
N ILE A 257 1.33 1.76 -19.20
CA ILE A 257 2.10 2.08 -18.00
C ILE A 257 2.24 0.82 -17.13
N LEU A 258 3.49 0.48 -16.80
CA LEU A 258 3.83 -0.51 -15.77
C LEU A 258 4.25 0.24 -14.50
N ILE A 259 3.59 -0.03 -13.38
CA ILE A 259 3.89 0.54 -12.08
C ILE A 259 4.48 -0.53 -11.16
N THR A 260 5.62 -0.23 -10.53
CA THR A 260 6.27 -1.14 -9.56
C THR A 260 6.78 -0.39 -8.33
N GLY A 261 7.07 -1.10 -7.24
CA GLY A 261 7.74 -0.63 -6.02
C GLY A 261 9.07 -1.34 -5.78
N HIS A 262 9.28 -1.88 -4.57
CA HIS A 262 10.32 -2.82 -4.15
C HIS A 262 11.74 -2.26 -4.04
N VAL A 263 12.20 -1.43 -4.95
CA VAL A 263 13.60 -0.96 -4.98
C VAL A 263 13.83 0.34 -4.23
N HIS A 264 12.80 0.88 -3.60
CA HIS A 264 12.81 2.04 -2.69
C HIS A 264 13.31 3.35 -3.31
N HIS A 265 13.33 3.47 -4.64
CA HIS A 265 13.68 4.73 -5.31
C HIS A 265 12.90 4.92 -6.60
N LEU A 266 12.56 6.16 -6.88
CA LEU A 266 11.91 6.52 -8.13
C LEU A 266 12.80 6.19 -9.33
N LYS A 267 12.21 5.50 -10.30
CA LYS A 267 12.81 5.28 -11.61
C LYS A 267 11.72 5.36 -12.66
N VAL A 268 11.98 6.08 -13.73
CA VAL A 268 11.15 6.09 -14.94
C VAL A 268 11.97 5.56 -16.10
N LYS A 269 11.42 4.58 -16.80
CA LYS A 269 12.07 3.96 -17.96
C LYS A 269 11.08 3.85 -19.10
N GLN A 270 11.44 4.34 -20.27
CA GLN A 270 10.73 4.01 -21.50
C GLN A 270 11.02 2.55 -21.86
N GLU A 271 10.00 1.72 -21.91
CA GLU A 271 10.14 0.31 -22.25
C GLU A 271 10.08 0.09 -23.77
N ASP A 272 9.11 0.74 -24.44
CA ASP A 272 8.87 0.59 -25.87
C ASP A 272 7.90 1.69 -26.36
N TYR A 273 8.18 2.35 -27.48
CA TYR A 273 7.37 3.47 -28.00
C TYR A 273 6.98 4.45 -26.88
N THR A 274 5.68 4.61 -26.59
CA THR A 274 5.14 5.46 -25.52
C THR A 274 5.01 4.74 -24.18
N ARG A 275 5.26 3.42 -24.11
CA ARG A 275 5.11 2.64 -22.88
C ARG A 275 6.18 2.99 -21.86
N GLN A 276 5.72 3.22 -20.64
CA GLN A 276 6.59 3.59 -19.52
C GLN A 276 6.53 2.59 -18.38
N HIS A 277 7.67 2.38 -17.75
CA HIS A 277 7.79 1.68 -16.49
C HIS A 277 8.16 2.69 -15.39
N ILE A 278 7.27 2.85 -14.43
CA ILE A 278 7.42 3.75 -13.28
C ILE A 278 7.66 2.89 -12.05
N THR A 279 8.81 3.06 -11.41
CA THR A 279 9.08 2.46 -10.11
C THR A 279 8.86 3.52 -9.03
N VAL A 280 7.96 3.25 -8.10
CA VAL A 280 7.56 4.15 -7.02
C VAL A 280 8.66 4.22 -5.95
N GLY A 281 8.84 5.38 -5.33
CA GLY A 281 9.74 5.56 -4.19
C GLY A 281 9.19 4.93 -2.91
N SER A 282 10.03 4.88 -1.87
CA SER A 282 9.67 4.39 -0.55
C SER A 282 9.51 5.53 0.44
N THR A 283 8.72 5.33 1.48
CA THR A 283 8.64 6.24 2.63
C THR A 283 9.88 6.19 3.53
N ILE A 284 10.73 5.16 3.41
CA ILE A 284 11.93 4.95 4.23
C ILE A 284 13.07 5.85 3.78
N GLY A 285 13.35 5.90 2.46
CA GLY A 285 14.56 6.52 1.90
C GLY A 285 15.81 5.67 2.17
N TYR A 286 16.98 6.32 2.18
CA TYR A 286 18.28 5.68 2.39
C TYR A 286 18.45 5.22 3.84
N ASN A 287 18.83 3.95 4.03
CA ASN A 287 18.98 3.32 5.33
C ASN A 287 20.30 2.50 5.42
N THR A 288 20.51 1.82 6.55
CA THR A 288 21.71 0.98 6.77
C THR A 288 21.83 -0.13 5.73
N TYR A 289 20.72 -0.78 5.37
CA TYR A 289 20.69 -1.82 4.34
C TYR A 289 21.10 -1.28 2.96
N SER A 290 20.60 -0.12 2.59
CA SER A 290 21.01 0.58 1.36
C SER A 290 22.51 0.89 1.36
N LYS A 291 23.05 1.26 2.54
CA LYS A 291 24.49 1.51 2.72
C LYS A 291 25.33 0.24 2.56
N GLU A 292 24.92 -0.87 3.17
CA GLU A 292 25.60 -2.16 3.08
C GLU A 292 25.65 -2.68 1.63
N LEU A 293 24.58 -2.47 0.87
CA LEU A 293 24.49 -2.84 -0.55
C LEU A 293 25.09 -1.79 -1.49
N ASN A 294 25.67 -0.72 -0.96
CA ASN A 294 26.23 0.39 -1.74
C ASN A 294 25.24 0.98 -2.76
N LEU A 295 23.95 1.10 -2.36
CA LEU A 295 22.91 1.68 -3.19
C LEU A 295 22.96 3.21 -3.19
N SER A 296 22.31 3.83 -4.15
CA SER A 296 22.17 5.28 -4.24
C SER A 296 21.49 5.85 -2.99
N ARG A 297 21.93 7.03 -2.57
CA ARG A 297 21.28 7.77 -1.48
C ARG A 297 20.01 8.43 -2.01
N THR A 298 18.88 7.85 -1.70
CA THR A 298 17.56 8.35 -2.12
C THR A 298 16.85 9.01 -0.97
N ALA A 299 16.18 10.14 -1.24
CA ALA A 299 15.24 10.73 -0.29
C ALA A 299 13.93 9.91 -0.31
N PRO A 300 13.22 9.83 0.82
CA PRO A 300 11.90 9.23 0.85
C PRO A 300 10.97 10.02 -0.07
N SER A 301 10.12 9.32 -0.82
CA SER A 301 9.19 9.95 -1.76
C SER A 301 8.05 9.03 -2.15
N GLN A 302 6.91 9.63 -2.51
CA GLN A 302 5.80 8.97 -3.21
C GLN A 302 5.44 9.80 -4.45
N GLN A 303 4.62 9.28 -5.36
CA GLN A 303 4.43 9.89 -6.66
C GLN A 303 2.96 10.16 -6.97
N LEU A 304 2.73 11.21 -7.75
CA LEU A 304 1.46 11.59 -8.35
C LEU A 304 1.61 11.54 -9.86
N LEU A 305 0.73 10.81 -10.53
CA LEU A 305 0.71 10.67 -11.97
C LEU A 305 -0.57 11.31 -12.51
N PHE A 306 -0.41 12.33 -13.36
CA PHE A 306 -1.53 13.05 -13.98
C PHE A 306 -1.68 12.58 -15.42
N LEU A 307 -2.90 12.19 -15.78
CA LEU A 307 -3.26 11.68 -17.09
C LEU A 307 -4.32 12.57 -17.73
N GLU A 308 -4.26 12.73 -19.05
CA GLU A 308 -5.24 13.47 -19.84
C GLU A 308 -5.84 12.55 -20.91
N PRO A 309 -7.18 12.58 -21.14
CA PRO A 309 -7.87 11.61 -22.01
C PRO A 309 -7.39 11.59 -23.45
N ASN A 310 -6.92 12.71 -23.97
CA ASN A 310 -6.54 12.86 -25.39
C ASN A 310 -5.04 13.14 -25.57
N SER A 311 -4.21 12.79 -24.59
CA SER A 311 -2.77 13.00 -24.63
C SER A 311 -2.02 11.69 -24.38
N ASP A 312 -0.93 11.50 -25.11
CA ASP A 312 0.06 10.47 -24.80
C ASP A 312 1.06 10.93 -23.76
N ASP A 313 1.04 12.20 -23.40
CA ASP A 313 1.90 12.76 -22.37
C ASP A 313 1.50 12.26 -20.98
N ILE A 314 2.51 11.98 -20.18
CA ILE A 314 2.37 11.54 -18.79
C ILE A 314 3.13 12.53 -17.91
N GLU A 315 2.42 13.23 -17.04
CA GLU A 315 3.05 14.10 -16.04
C GLU A 315 3.24 13.34 -14.74
N LEU A 316 4.49 13.12 -14.32
CA LEU A 316 4.83 12.49 -13.06
C LEU A 316 5.39 13.52 -12.08
N LYS A 317 4.75 13.70 -10.94
CA LYS A 317 5.20 14.56 -9.86
C LYS A 317 5.72 13.73 -8.68
N THR A 318 6.95 14.00 -8.27
CA THR A 318 7.53 13.41 -7.07
C THR A 318 7.28 14.31 -5.86
N VAL A 319 6.70 13.74 -4.81
CA VAL A 319 6.60 14.40 -3.51
C VAL A 319 7.66 13.80 -2.58
N TYR A 320 8.65 14.61 -2.20
CA TYR A 320 9.64 14.22 -1.20
C TYR A 320 9.05 14.38 0.20
N LEU A 321 9.40 13.44 1.10
CA LEU A 321 8.77 13.25 2.41
C LEU A 321 9.70 13.62 3.57
#